data_301978e871cce05f171c11f0731b9c34
#
_entry.id   301978e871cce05f171c11f0731b9c34
#
_cell.length_a   1.000
_cell.length_b   1.000
_cell.length_c   1.000
_cell.angle_alpha   90.00
_cell.angle_beta   90.00
_cell.angle_gamma   90.00
#
_symmetry.space_group_name_H-M   'P 1'
#
loop_
_entity.id
_entity.type
_entity.pdbx_description
1 polymer ?
#
loop_
_entity_poly.entity_id
_entity_poly.type
_entity_poly.pdbx_seq_one_letter_code
_entity_poly.pdbx_strand_id
1 'polypeptide(L)'
;MNVPLLDLKAQFQPLRAEIMAEVHAVCDEQGFILGPRVVAFEESVARYIGSRYAIGCASGSDALLLSLMAMGVKAGDEVITIPFTFFATASASFTIGREAGVCGHSAGYVQYRSQAH
;
A
#
# COMPACT_ATOMS: atom_id res chain seq x y z
N MET A 1 0.58 -14.59 34.21
CA MET A 1 -0.43 -14.04 33.29
C MET A 1 0.26 -13.76 31.96
N ASN A 2 -0.11 -14.47 30.89
CA ASN A 2 0.54 -14.27 29.59
C ASN A 2 -0.35 -13.29 28.78
N VAL A 3 0.13 -12.06 28.58
CA VAL A 3 -0.58 -11.04 27.82
C VAL A 3 0.01 -11.04 26.40
N PRO A 4 -0.72 -11.47 25.35
CA PRO A 4 -0.22 -11.43 24.00
C PRO A 4 -0.04 -9.98 23.52
N LEU A 5 0.98 -9.73 22.72
CA LEU A 5 1.22 -8.43 22.08
C LEU A 5 0.11 -8.04 21.09
N LEU A 6 -0.59 -9.03 20.55
CA LEU A 6 -1.63 -8.85 19.54
C LEU A 6 -2.71 -9.92 19.73
N ASP A 7 -3.97 -9.51 19.77
CA ASP A 7 -5.14 -10.40 19.81
C ASP A 7 -6.08 -10.13 18.62
N LEU A 8 -5.73 -10.69 17.47
CA LEU A 8 -6.55 -10.57 16.26
C LEU A 8 -7.91 -11.26 16.38
N LYS A 9 -8.04 -12.26 17.28
CA LYS A 9 -9.32 -12.93 17.49
C LYS A 9 -10.32 -12.00 18.18
N ALA A 10 -9.90 -11.30 19.22
CA ALA A 10 -10.73 -10.31 19.89
C ALA A 10 -11.15 -9.18 18.94
N GLN A 11 -10.25 -8.73 18.05
CA GLN A 11 -10.56 -7.72 17.05
C GLN A 11 -11.55 -8.22 15.99
N PHE A 12 -11.40 -9.46 15.54
CA PHE A 12 -12.22 -10.03 14.48
C PHE A 12 -13.65 -10.40 14.91
N GLN A 13 -13.82 -10.88 16.16
CA GLN A 13 -15.10 -11.40 16.64
C GLN A 13 -16.29 -10.46 16.47
N PRO A 14 -16.24 -9.17 16.85
CA PRO A 14 -17.35 -8.26 16.67
C PRO A 14 -17.66 -7.95 15.19
N LEU A 15 -16.67 -8.04 14.31
CA LEU A 15 -16.80 -7.75 12.87
C LEU A 15 -17.16 -8.97 12.03
N ARG A 16 -17.08 -10.16 12.62
CA ARG A 16 -17.19 -11.43 11.89
C ARG A 16 -18.47 -11.55 11.07
N ALA A 17 -19.61 -11.20 11.66
CA ALA A 17 -20.90 -11.35 10.98
C ALA A 17 -21.00 -10.44 9.74
N GLU A 18 -20.59 -9.20 9.86
CA GLU A 18 -20.59 -8.23 8.77
C GLU A 18 -19.62 -8.64 7.66
N ILE A 19 -18.38 -9.01 8.02
CA ILE A 19 -17.38 -9.47 7.04
C ILE A 19 -17.88 -10.69 6.28
N MET A 20 -18.46 -11.68 6.96
CA MET A 20 -18.96 -12.90 6.30
C MET A 20 -20.16 -12.62 5.40
N ALA A 21 -21.04 -11.68 5.76
CA ALA A 21 -22.14 -11.27 4.90
C ALA A 21 -21.63 -10.63 3.59
N GLU A 22 -20.64 -9.76 3.67
CA GLU A 22 -20.03 -9.14 2.47
C GLU A 22 -19.31 -10.19 1.60
N VAL A 23 -18.59 -11.14 2.22
CA VAL A 23 -17.94 -12.23 1.47
C VAL A 23 -18.97 -13.08 0.73
N HIS A 24 -20.08 -13.44 1.38
CA HIS A 24 -21.15 -14.22 0.74
C HIS A 24 -21.76 -13.43 -0.42
N ALA A 25 -22.05 -12.14 -0.23
CA ALA A 25 -22.62 -11.30 -1.29
C ALA A 25 -21.71 -11.23 -2.53
N VAL A 26 -20.39 -11.08 -2.34
CA VAL A 26 -19.44 -11.12 -3.46
C VAL A 26 -19.45 -12.47 -4.18
N CYS A 27 -19.53 -13.57 -3.42
CA CYS A 27 -19.61 -14.91 -3.99
C CYS A 27 -20.91 -15.15 -4.77
N ASP A 28 -22.04 -14.69 -4.24
CA ASP A 28 -23.36 -14.85 -4.88
C ASP A 28 -23.46 -14.00 -6.15
N GLU A 29 -22.92 -12.79 -6.12
CA GLU A 29 -22.89 -11.87 -7.26
C GLU A 29 -21.81 -12.21 -8.31
N GLN A 30 -20.87 -13.11 -7.97
CA GLN A 30 -19.68 -13.45 -8.79
C GLN A 30 -18.84 -12.22 -9.20
N GLY A 31 -18.90 -11.17 -8.40
CA GLY A 31 -18.24 -9.88 -8.63
C GLY A 31 -16.79 -9.83 -8.14
N PHE A 32 -15.96 -10.80 -8.49
CA PHE A 32 -14.62 -10.98 -7.92
C PHE A 32 -13.57 -9.97 -8.43
N ILE A 33 -13.75 -9.41 -9.60
CA ILE A 33 -12.76 -8.51 -10.22
C ILE A 33 -13.41 -7.14 -10.46
N LEU A 34 -12.90 -6.12 -9.76
CA LEU A 34 -13.36 -4.72 -9.87
C LEU A 34 -14.89 -4.58 -9.80
N GLY A 35 -15.52 -5.41 -8.96
CA GLY A 35 -16.98 -5.44 -8.79
C GLY A 35 -17.51 -4.22 -8.02
N PRO A 36 -18.84 -4.13 -7.85
CA PRO A 36 -19.49 -3.01 -7.17
C PRO A 36 -18.97 -2.74 -5.74
N ARG A 37 -18.51 -3.79 -5.05
CA ARG A 37 -17.93 -3.67 -3.70
C ARG A 37 -16.62 -2.92 -3.68
N VAL A 38 -15.80 -3.07 -4.73
CA VAL A 38 -14.54 -2.30 -4.88
C VAL A 38 -14.87 -0.83 -5.07
N VAL A 39 -15.82 -0.50 -5.93
CA VAL A 39 -16.25 0.89 -6.17
C VAL A 39 -16.77 1.53 -4.87
N ALA A 40 -17.65 0.83 -4.15
CA ALA A 40 -18.19 1.31 -2.88
C ALA A 40 -17.11 1.52 -1.82
N PHE A 41 -16.12 0.64 -1.79
CA PHE A 41 -14.95 0.78 -0.90
C PHE A 41 -14.11 2.01 -1.26
N GLU A 42 -13.76 2.19 -2.53
CA GLU A 42 -12.99 3.33 -3.02
C GLU A 42 -13.70 4.66 -2.70
N GLU A 43 -15.00 4.77 -2.95
CA GLU A 43 -15.80 5.94 -2.60
C GLU A 43 -15.82 6.20 -1.09
N SER A 44 -15.91 5.15 -0.28
CA SER A 44 -15.94 5.27 1.17
C SER A 44 -14.59 5.73 1.72
N VAL A 45 -13.50 5.20 1.21
CA VAL A 45 -12.14 5.63 1.57
C VAL A 45 -11.90 7.07 1.13
N ALA A 46 -12.26 7.43 -0.09
CA ALA A 46 -12.12 8.80 -0.59
C ALA A 46 -12.85 9.81 0.31
N ARG A 47 -14.09 9.51 0.70
CA ARG A 47 -14.85 10.34 1.65
C ARG A 47 -14.20 10.42 3.02
N TYR A 48 -13.73 9.29 3.55
CA TYR A 48 -13.14 9.21 4.87
C TYR A 48 -11.85 10.04 5.00
N ILE A 49 -10.99 10.02 3.98
CA ILE A 49 -9.72 10.77 3.98
C ILE A 49 -9.83 12.17 3.38
N GLY A 50 -11.01 12.55 2.87
CA GLY A 50 -11.24 13.86 2.23
C GLY A 50 -10.54 14.02 0.89
N SER A 51 -10.20 12.94 0.19
CA SER A 51 -9.62 12.98 -1.15
C SER A 51 -10.72 12.98 -2.22
N ARG A 52 -10.37 13.43 -3.42
CA ARG A 52 -11.28 13.37 -4.57
C ARG A 52 -11.50 11.95 -5.07
N TYR A 53 -10.48 11.12 -4.99
CA TYR A 53 -10.50 9.72 -5.45
C TYR A 53 -9.72 8.85 -4.50
N ALA A 54 -10.08 7.57 -4.42
CA ALA A 54 -9.26 6.48 -3.93
C ALA A 54 -9.27 5.38 -5.00
N ILE A 55 -8.13 4.73 -5.19
CA ILE A 55 -7.96 3.70 -6.22
C ILE A 55 -7.45 2.44 -5.54
N GLY A 56 -8.22 1.36 -5.64
CA GLY A 56 -7.84 0.05 -5.13
C GLY A 56 -6.72 -0.56 -5.95
N CYS A 57 -5.79 -1.23 -5.25
CA CYS A 57 -4.70 -1.99 -5.85
C CYS A 57 -4.47 -3.27 -5.09
N ALA A 58 -3.66 -4.18 -5.62
CA ALA A 58 -3.51 -5.52 -5.06
C ALA A 58 -2.79 -5.55 -3.71
N SER A 59 -1.92 -4.56 -3.43
CA SER A 59 -1.13 -4.51 -2.19
C SER A 59 -0.61 -3.10 -1.90
N GLY A 60 -0.13 -2.87 -0.67
CA GLY A 60 0.58 -1.64 -0.33
C GLY A 60 1.88 -1.45 -1.12
N SER A 61 2.53 -2.53 -1.54
CA SER A 61 3.71 -2.47 -2.42
C SER A 61 3.33 -1.94 -3.80
N ASP A 62 2.22 -2.42 -4.36
CA ASP A 62 1.69 -1.91 -5.63
C ASP A 62 1.24 -0.47 -5.51
N ALA A 63 0.64 -0.08 -4.40
CA ALA A 63 0.25 1.31 -4.16
C ALA A 63 1.45 2.26 -4.24
N LEU A 64 2.58 1.89 -3.64
CA LEU A 64 3.82 2.66 -3.71
C LEU A 64 4.36 2.72 -5.14
N LEU A 65 4.44 1.57 -5.81
CA LEU A 65 4.94 1.46 -7.18
C LEU A 65 4.08 2.28 -8.14
N LEU A 66 2.77 2.10 -8.12
CA LEU A 66 1.82 2.82 -8.98
C LEU A 66 1.86 4.33 -8.73
N SER A 67 2.02 4.75 -7.47
CA SER A 67 2.15 6.18 -7.13
C SER A 67 3.41 6.79 -7.76
N LEU A 68 4.55 6.12 -7.66
CA LEU A 68 5.80 6.58 -8.26
C LEU A 68 5.70 6.62 -9.79
N MET A 69 5.08 5.59 -10.41
CA MET A 69 4.83 5.56 -11.85
C MET A 69 3.91 6.69 -12.30
N ALA A 70 2.85 6.97 -11.55
CA ALA A 70 1.90 8.05 -11.85
C ALA A 70 2.56 9.45 -11.77
N MET A 71 3.54 9.61 -10.88
CA MET A 71 4.35 10.82 -10.78
C MET A 71 5.42 10.94 -11.90
N GLY A 72 5.56 9.93 -12.74
CA GLY A 72 6.54 9.91 -13.82
C GLY A 72 7.98 9.67 -13.36
N VAL A 73 8.17 9.12 -12.16
CA VAL A 73 9.49 8.76 -11.65
C VAL A 73 10.11 7.68 -12.53
N LYS A 74 11.37 7.87 -12.92
CA LYS A 74 12.12 7.00 -13.86
C LYS A 74 13.56 6.84 -13.41
N ALA A 75 14.29 5.99 -14.11
CA ALA A 75 15.70 5.78 -13.86
C ALA A 75 16.48 7.11 -13.91
N GLY A 76 17.28 7.37 -12.89
CA GLY A 76 18.02 8.61 -12.69
C GLY A 76 17.39 9.60 -11.70
N ASP A 77 16.11 9.41 -11.37
CA ASP A 77 15.46 10.26 -10.37
C ASP A 77 15.82 9.81 -8.95
N GLU A 78 15.81 10.76 -8.02
CA GLU A 78 16.08 10.51 -6.61
C GLU A 78 14.79 10.44 -5.81
N VAL A 79 14.66 9.42 -4.97
CA VAL A 79 13.52 9.22 -4.06
C VAL A 79 14.02 9.26 -2.61
N ILE A 80 13.47 10.17 -1.80
CA ILE A 80 13.79 10.29 -0.39
C ILE A 80 12.71 9.57 0.42
N THR A 81 13.12 8.69 1.32
CA THR A 81 12.20 7.98 2.21
C THR A 81 12.80 7.82 3.61
N ILE A 82 11.96 7.39 4.55
CA ILE A 82 12.38 7.15 5.94
C ILE A 82 13.04 5.77 6.08
N PRO A 83 14.06 5.63 6.96
CA PRO A 83 14.76 4.36 7.14
C PRO A 83 13.94 3.34 7.95
N PHE A 84 13.08 3.79 8.85
CA PHE A 84 12.23 2.93 9.68
C PHE A 84 10.91 2.65 8.97
N THR A 85 10.94 1.70 8.06
CA THR A 85 9.80 1.33 7.22
C THR A 85 9.92 -0.12 6.76
N PHE A 86 8.86 -0.63 6.11
CA PHE A 86 8.87 -1.95 5.50
C PHE A 86 9.71 -1.94 4.21
N PHE A 87 10.31 -3.07 3.87
CA PHE A 87 11.16 -3.24 2.69
C PHE A 87 10.51 -2.76 1.38
N ALA A 88 9.20 -2.91 1.23
CA ALA A 88 8.47 -2.49 0.05
C ALA A 88 8.66 -1.00 -0.29
N THR A 89 8.87 -0.14 0.71
CA THR A 89 9.09 1.30 0.48
C THR A 89 10.36 1.54 -0.33
N ALA A 90 11.42 0.82 -0.01
CA ALA A 90 12.67 0.87 -0.77
C ALA A 90 12.53 0.14 -2.11
N SER A 91 11.96 -1.07 -2.11
CA SER A 91 11.89 -1.90 -3.32
C SER A 91 11.03 -1.30 -4.43
N ALA A 92 9.99 -0.54 -4.11
CA ALA A 92 9.20 0.17 -5.10
C ALA A 92 10.05 1.16 -5.92
N SER A 93 10.97 1.87 -5.24
CA SER A 93 11.90 2.78 -5.90
C SER A 93 12.91 2.04 -6.78
N PHE A 94 13.40 0.87 -6.34
CA PHE A 94 14.31 0.01 -7.13
C PHE A 94 13.64 -0.57 -8.37
N THR A 95 12.36 -0.88 -8.30
CA THR A 95 11.63 -1.50 -9.43
C THR A 95 11.48 -0.57 -10.62
N ILE A 96 11.39 0.74 -10.38
CA ILE A 96 11.26 1.76 -11.43
C ILE A 96 12.60 2.12 -12.05
N GLY A 97 13.68 2.15 -11.24
CA GLY A 97 15.02 2.50 -11.72
C GLY A 97 16.04 1.44 -11.31
N ARG A 98 16.54 0.69 -12.24
CA ARG A 98 17.37 -0.51 -12.04
C ARG A 98 18.65 -0.37 -11.19
N GLU A 99 19.04 0.81 -10.79
CA GLU A 99 20.21 1.03 -9.94
C GLU A 99 19.94 2.15 -8.94
N ALA A 100 19.45 1.79 -7.75
CA ALA A 100 19.35 2.74 -6.65
C ALA A 100 20.60 2.62 -5.77
N GLY A 101 21.46 3.61 -5.80
CA GLY A 101 22.55 3.75 -4.84
C GLY A 101 22.00 4.14 -3.47
N VAL A 102 22.30 3.35 -2.43
CA VAL A 102 22.01 3.73 -1.04
C VAL A 102 22.99 4.83 -0.66
N CYS A 103 22.55 6.07 -0.56
CA CYS A 103 23.37 7.15 -0.06
C CYS A 103 23.14 7.34 1.43
N GLY A 104 24.21 7.30 2.18
CA GLY A 104 24.44 7.24 3.59
C GLY A 104 23.47 7.93 4.56
N HIS A 105 23.45 7.41 5.77
CA HIS A 105 22.75 7.92 6.93
C HIS A 105 23.14 9.35 7.26
N SER A 106 22.23 10.27 7.04
CA SER A 106 22.26 11.56 7.69
C SER A 106 20.82 11.91 8.08
N ALA A 107 20.58 12.08 9.37
CA ALA A 107 19.35 12.61 9.95
C ALA A 107 18.04 11.84 9.67
N GLY A 108 18.05 10.52 9.68
CA GLY A 108 16.82 9.70 9.68
C GLY A 108 16.16 9.53 8.31
N TYR A 109 16.83 9.90 7.23
CA TYR A 109 16.34 9.71 5.85
C TYR A 109 17.26 8.74 5.09
N VAL A 110 16.66 7.94 4.22
CA VAL A 110 17.39 7.14 3.21
C VAL A 110 17.16 7.80 1.87
N GLN A 111 18.22 8.28 1.27
CA GLN A 111 18.20 8.84 -0.07
C GLN A 111 18.71 7.78 -1.05
N TYR A 112 17.92 7.47 -2.05
CA TYR A 112 18.29 6.59 -3.14
C TYR A 112 18.73 7.43 -4.34
N ARG A 113 19.97 7.24 -4.75
CA ARG A 113 20.51 7.91 -5.92
C ARG A 113 20.81 6.88 -6.99
N SER A 114 20.20 6.96 -8.16
CA SER A 114 20.63 6.16 -9.29
C SER A 114 21.95 6.72 -9.83
N GLN A 115 22.96 5.87 -9.94
CA GLN A 115 24.17 6.23 -10.70
C GLN A 115 23.88 5.90 -12.17
N ALA A 116 23.70 6.96 -12.96
CA ALA A 116 23.74 6.82 -14.41
C ALA A 116 25.20 6.55 -14.82
N HIS A 117 25.43 5.42 -15.48
CA HIS A 117 26.63 5.17 -16.27
C HIS A 117 26.40 5.59 -17.71
#